data_1a7bbabb68ec88a0aaaf97a5ef4e9177
#
_entry.id   1a7bbabb68ec88a0aaaf97a5ef4e9177
#
_cell.length_a   1.000
_cell.length_b   1.000
_cell.length_c   1.000
_cell.angle_alpha   90.00
_cell.angle_beta   90.00
_cell.angle_gamma   90.00
#
_symmetry.space_group_name_H-M   'P 1'
#
loop_
_entity.id
_entity.type
_entity.pdbx_description
1 polymer ?
#
loop_
_entity_poly.entity_id
_entity_poly.type
_entity_poly.pdbx_seq_one_letter_code
_entity_poly.pdbx_strand_id
1 'polypeptide(L)'
;MKKTLSWLGHLQQLKSITLSGKDKNSYTKGINSMNPIIGEAFGYICGLCTMISFIPQAIKSIRTRNVSGLSLSMYLIYCTGLVFWILYGIYLKSIQMIICDVITLFFSGIILYMIITKKSDKI
;
A
#
# COMPACT_ATOMS: atom_id res chain seq x y z
N MET A 1 11.60 -13.21 -26.69
CA MET A 1 11.97 -11.97 -27.35
C MET A 1 10.78 -11.18 -27.90
N LYS A 2 9.84 -11.80 -28.60
CA LYS A 2 8.66 -11.08 -29.13
C LYS A 2 7.73 -10.48 -28.05
N LYS A 3 7.62 -11.08 -26.86
CA LYS A 3 6.81 -10.57 -25.75
C LYS A 3 7.41 -9.32 -25.08
N THR A 4 8.72 -9.21 -24.99
CA THR A 4 9.41 -8.04 -24.44
C THR A 4 9.33 -6.84 -25.38
N LEU A 5 9.39 -7.05 -26.68
CA LEU A 5 9.21 -6.00 -27.69
C LEU A 5 7.77 -5.46 -27.72
N SER A 6 6.75 -6.32 -27.50
CA SER A 6 5.35 -5.92 -27.38
C SER A 6 5.12 -5.05 -26.14
N TRP A 7 5.76 -5.36 -25.04
CA TRP A 7 5.73 -4.57 -23.80
C TRP A 7 6.34 -3.18 -23.96
N LEU A 8 7.50 -3.09 -24.62
CA LEU A 8 8.14 -1.83 -24.94
C LEU A 8 7.29 -0.95 -25.85
N GLY A 9 6.61 -1.54 -26.83
CA GLY A 9 5.65 -0.85 -27.67
C GLY A 9 4.47 -0.28 -26.90
N HIS A 10 3.92 -1.04 -25.94
CA HIS A 10 2.85 -0.57 -25.06
C HIS A 10 3.30 0.57 -24.14
N LEU A 11 4.48 0.46 -23.54
CA LEU A 11 5.05 1.50 -22.70
C LEU A 11 5.32 2.79 -23.49
N GLN A 12 5.79 2.66 -24.72
CA GLN A 12 6.04 3.80 -25.60
C GLN A 12 4.74 4.47 -26.03
N GLN A 13 3.70 3.69 -26.26
CA GLN A 13 2.37 4.19 -26.59
C GLN A 13 1.72 4.91 -25.38
N LEU A 14 1.85 4.38 -24.18
CA LEU A 14 1.42 5.03 -22.93
C LEU A 14 2.19 6.35 -22.70
N LYS A 15 3.49 6.36 -22.97
CA LYS A 15 4.32 7.55 -22.86
C LYS A 15 3.93 8.63 -23.87
N SER A 16 3.58 8.23 -25.09
CA SER A 16 3.07 9.12 -26.15
C SER A 16 1.73 9.74 -25.77
N ILE A 17 0.82 8.95 -25.20
CA ILE A 17 -0.48 9.41 -24.69
C ILE A 17 -0.29 10.38 -23.52
N THR A 18 0.65 10.11 -22.62
CA THR A 18 0.94 10.98 -21.47
C THR A 18 1.58 12.31 -21.89
N LEU A 19 2.30 12.34 -23.00
CA LEU A 19 2.97 13.54 -23.53
C LEU A 19 2.07 14.43 -24.40
N SER A 20 0.93 13.90 -24.87
CA SER A 20 -0.05 14.70 -25.61
C SER A 20 -0.76 15.65 -24.66
N GLY A 21 -0.43 16.94 -24.75
CA GLY A 21 -1.01 17.98 -23.87
C GLY A 21 -2.53 18.10 -23.93
N LYS A 22 -3.14 17.55 -24.99
CA LYS A 22 -4.58 17.50 -25.15
C LYS A 22 -5.26 16.49 -24.22
N ASP A 23 -4.56 15.38 -23.95
CA ASP A 23 -5.06 14.32 -23.07
C ASP A 23 -4.87 14.66 -21.58
N LYS A 24 -3.79 15.37 -21.23
CA LYS A 24 -3.60 15.90 -19.87
C LYS A 24 -4.78 16.76 -19.42
N ASN A 25 -5.29 17.62 -20.29
CA ASN A 25 -6.46 18.44 -19.97
C ASN A 25 -7.74 17.61 -19.80
N SER A 26 -7.89 16.53 -20.57
CA SER A 26 -9.05 15.66 -20.46
C SER A 26 -9.03 14.84 -19.17
N TYR A 27 -7.89 14.28 -18.79
CA TYR A 27 -7.73 13.55 -17.52
C TYR A 27 -7.87 14.47 -16.32
N THR A 28 -7.24 15.63 -16.33
CA THR A 28 -7.36 16.62 -15.27
C THR A 28 -8.78 17.14 -15.12
N LYS A 29 -9.49 17.30 -16.23
CA LYS A 29 -10.89 17.72 -16.24
C LYS A 29 -11.81 16.61 -15.74
N GLY A 30 -11.53 15.33 -16.05
CA GLY A 30 -12.24 14.19 -15.51
C GLY A 30 -12.03 14.01 -14.01
N ILE A 31 -10.82 14.17 -13.52
CA ILE A 31 -10.47 14.10 -12.09
C ILE A 31 -11.06 15.30 -11.33
N ASN A 32 -11.01 16.50 -11.90
CA ASN A 32 -11.61 17.69 -11.30
C ASN A 32 -13.15 17.70 -11.38
N SER A 33 -13.73 16.93 -12.28
CA SER A 33 -15.18 16.75 -12.40
C SER A 33 -15.74 15.75 -11.39
N MET A 34 -14.90 14.86 -10.82
CA MET A 34 -15.32 14.00 -9.72
C MET A 34 -15.39 14.82 -8.44
N ASN A 35 -16.56 14.81 -7.80
CA ASN A 35 -16.70 15.40 -6.48
C ASN A 35 -15.61 14.84 -5.54
N PRO A 36 -14.86 15.70 -4.86
CA PRO A 36 -13.81 15.23 -3.92
C PRO A 36 -14.37 14.29 -2.85
N ILE A 37 -15.65 14.42 -2.51
CA ILE A 37 -16.37 13.57 -1.57
C ILE A 37 -16.43 12.12 -2.06
N ILE A 38 -16.63 11.90 -3.36
CA ILE A 38 -16.70 10.54 -3.95
C ILE A 38 -15.32 9.87 -3.88
N GLY A 39 -14.25 10.58 -4.19
CA GLY A 39 -12.88 10.07 -4.10
C GLY A 39 -12.50 9.70 -2.66
N GLU A 40 -12.84 10.56 -1.71
CA GLU A 40 -12.63 10.28 -0.28
C GLU A 40 -13.45 9.07 0.19
N ALA A 41 -14.71 8.96 -0.23
CA ALA A 41 -15.57 7.82 0.12
C ALA A 41 -14.98 6.50 -0.37
N PHE A 42 -14.47 6.43 -1.59
CA PHE A 42 -13.76 5.25 -2.10
C PHE A 42 -12.52 4.93 -1.28
N GLY A 43 -11.74 5.93 -0.90
CA GLY A 43 -10.57 5.76 -0.06
C GLY A 43 -10.92 5.17 1.31
N TYR A 44 -11.96 5.68 1.98
CA TYR A 44 -12.44 5.15 3.25
C TYR A 44 -12.94 3.71 3.12
N ILE A 45 -13.71 3.39 2.08
CA ILE A 45 -14.21 2.03 1.82
C ILE A 45 -13.04 1.07 1.61
N CYS A 46 -12.08 1.42 0.77
CA CYS A 46 -10.87 0.61 0.55
C CYS A 46 -10.08 0.41 1.83
N GLY A 47 -9.84 1.47 2.59
CA GLY A 47 -9.13 1.42 3.86
C GLY A 47 -9.82 0.50 4.86
N LEU A 48 -11.13 0.64 5.04
CA LEU A 48 -11.92 -0.20 5.93
C LEU A 48 -11.89 -1.67 5.50
N CYS A 49 -12.07 -1.96 4.22
CA CYS A 49 -12.01 -3.34 3.71
C CYS A 49 -10.64 -3.97 3.97
N THR A 50 -9.57 -3.22 3.74
CA THR A 50 -8.20 -3.68 3.99
C THR A 50 -7.97 -3.94 5.48
N MET A 51 -8.40 -3.03 6.34
CA MET A 51 -8.27 -3.17 7.79
C MET A 51 -9.06 -4.37 8.31
N ILE A 52 -10.32 -4.53 7.88
CA ILE A 52 -11.17 -5.66 8.29
C ILE A 52 -10.56 -6.99 7.86
N SER A 53 -9.89 -7.03 6.71
CA SER A 53 -9.21 -8.22 6.24
C SER A 53 -7.90 -8.50 6.98
N PHE A 54 -7.13 -7.47 7.28
CA PHE A 54 -5.80 -7.59 7.87
C PHE A 54 -5.82 -7.79 9.39
N ILE A 55 -6.68 -7.05 10.11
CA ILE A 55 -6.72 -7.04 11.57
C ILE A 55 -6.99 -8.43 12.16
N PRO A 56 -8.00 -9.21 11.70
CA PRO A 56 -8.23 -10.55 12.24
C PRO A 56 -7.02 -11.47 12.07
N GLN A 57 -6.34 -11.41 10.94
CA GLN A 57 -5.14 -12.21 10.67
C GLN A 57 -3.99 -11.79 11.59
N ALA A 58 -3.79 -10.49 11.77
CA ALA A 58 -2.77 -9.95 12.67
C ALA A 58 -3.03 -10.36 14.12
N ILE A 59 -4.27 -10.21 14.60
CA ILE A 59 -4.67 -10.63 15.96
C ILE A 59 -4.47 -12.12 16.15
N LYS A 60 -4.85 -12.93 15.17
CA LYS A 60 -4.65 -14.38 15.23
C LYS A 60 -3.17 -14.74 15.35
N SER A 61 -2.31 -14.13 14.54
CA SER A 61 -0.86 -14.35 14.59
C SER A 61 -0.27 -13.93 15.94
N ILE A 62 -0.71 -12.81 16.48
CA ILE A 62 -0.27 -12.29 17.78
C ILE A 62 -0.71 -13.22 18.92
N ARG A 63 -1.97 -13.66 18.91
CA ARG A 63 -2.54 -14.53 19.97
C ARG A 63 -1.96 -15.92 19.98
N THR A 64 -1.78 -16.51 18.81
CA THR A 64 -1.22 -17.86 18.68
C THR A 64 0.31 -17.88 18.75
N ARG A 65 0.95 -16.71 18.69
CA ARG A 65 2.41 -16.55 18.60
C ARG A 65 3.04 -17.41 17.49
N ASN A 66 2.25 -17.69 16.46
CA ASN A 66 2.68 -18.51 15.34
C ASN A 66 3.12 -17.63 14.18
N VAL A 67 4.40 -17.38 14.11
CA VAL A 67 5.05 -16.58 13.04
C VAL A 67 5.93 -17.44 12.13
N SER A 68 5.77 -18.76 12.20
CA SER A 68 6.64 -19.72 11.48
C SER A 68 6.57 -19.60 9.97
N GLY A 69 5.45 -19.14 9.42
CA GLY A 69 5.28 -18.91 7.99
C GLY A 69 5.65 -17.51 7.50
N LEU A 70 6.12 -16.63 8.40
CA LEU A 70 6.39 -15.25 8.08
C LEU A 70 7.90 -15.01 7.92
N SER A 71 8.26 -14.33 6.84
CA SER A 71 9.65 -13.96 6.56
C SER A 71 10.02 -12.64 7.21
N LEU A 72 11.12 -12.61 7.96
CA LEU A 72 11.67 -11.40 8.55
C LEU A 72 11.99 -10.34 7.49
N SER A 73 12.63 -10.74 6.40
CA SER A 73 12.97 -9.85 5.30
C SER A 73 11.75 -9.21 4.67
N MET A 74 10.69 -10.00 4.46
CA MET A 74 9.42 -9.51 3.92
C MET A 74 8.79 -8.45 4.82
N TYR A 75 8.77 -8.70 6.14
CA TYR A 75 8.18 -7.75 7.09
C TYR A 75 9.01 -6.47 7.25
N LEU A 76 10.33 -6.57 7.16
CA LEU A 76 11.20 -5.39 7.15
C LEU A 76 10.93 -4.49 5.95
N ILE A 77 10.87 -5.08 4.76
CA ILE A 77 10.54 -4.35 3.53
C ILE A 77 9.13 -3.75 3.62
N TYR A 78 8.18 -4.52 4.13
CA TYR A 78 6.79 -4.09 4.28
C TYR A 78 6.66 -2.89 5.25
N CYS A 79 7.26 -2.97 6.42
CA CYS A 79 7.26 -1.87 7.39
C CYS A 79 7.95 -0.62 6.85
N THR A 80 9.06 -0.79 6.13
CA THR A 80 9.75 0.32 5.45
C THR A 80 8.83 0.97 4.43
N GLY A 81 8.14 0.18 3.62
CA GLY A 81 7.16 0.67 2.66
C GLY A 81 6.03 1.46 3.32
N LEU A 82 5.50 0.99 4.45
CA LEU A 82 4.46 1.69 5.21
C LEU A 82 4.94 3.06 5.71
N VAL A 83 6.19 3.15 6.18
CA VAL A 83 6.76 4.44 6.60
C VAL A 83 6.79 5.43 5.44
N PHE A 84 7.28 5.01 4.28
CA PHE A 84 7.29 5.86 3.09
C PHE A 84 5.87 6.22 2.64
N TRP A 85 4.93 5.30 2.76
CA TRP A 85 3.53 5.53 2.42
C TRP A 85 2.87 6.54 3.35
N ILE A 86 3.18 6.49 4.64
CA ILE A 86 2.72 7.50 5.62
C ILE A 86 3.27 8.88 5.27
N LEU A 87 4.56 8.99 4.93
CA LEU A 87 5.17 10.25 4.48
C LEU A 87 4.46 10.80 3.24
N TYR A 88 4.15 9.93 2.30
CA TYR A 88 3.39 10.28 1.10
C TYR A 88 1.96 10.74 1.45
N GLY A 89 1.30 10.08 2.38
CA GLY A 89 -0.01 10.47 2.89
C GLY A 89 -0.01 11.86 3.53
N ILE A 90 1.06 12.19 4.27
CA ILE A 90 1.26 13.54 4.84
C ILE A 90 1.44 14.57 3.72
N TYR A 91 2.21 14.24 2.70
CA TYR A 91 2.39 15.11 1.53
C TYR A 91 1.06 15.40 0.83
N LEU A 92 0.23 14.38 0.65
CA LEU A 92 -1.11 14.51 0.04
C LEU A 92 -2.15 15.12 0.98
N LYS A 93 -1.83 15.32 2.27
CA LYS A 93 -2.77 15.76 3.31
C LYS A 93 -3.99 14.85 3.44
N SER A 94 -3.81 13.56 3.19
CA SER A 94 -4.86 12.54 3.27
C SER A 94 -4.87 11.90 4.65
N ILE A 95 -5.74 12.38 5.52
CA ILE A 95 -5.86 11.91 6.91
C ILE A 95 -6.23 10.43 6.95
N GLN A 96 -7.09 9.97 6.04
CA GLN A 96 -7.50 8.57 5.97
C GLN A 96 -6.32 7.62 5.71
N MET A 97 -5.43 7.98 4.77
CA MET A 97 -4.24 7.18 4.49
C MET A 97 -3.35 7.09 5.72
N ILE A 98 -3.10 8.22 6.36
CA ILE A 98 -2.26 8.29 7.56
C ILE A 98 -2.82 7.39 8.67
N ILE A 99 -4.11 7.47 8.96
CA ILE A 99 -4.74 6.69 10.03
C ILE A 99 -4.65 5.19 9.72
N CYS A 100 -5.03 4.77 8.51
CA CYS A 100 -4.99 3.37 8.10
C CYS A 100 -3.56 2.81 8.17
N ASP A 101 -2.60 3.56 7.67
CA ASP A 101 -1.21 3.11 7.63
C ASP A 101 -0.55 3.07 9.00
N VAL A 102 -0.86 4.02 9.88
CA VAL A 102 -0.37 4.03 11.28
C VAL A 102 -0.90 2.81 12.03
N ILE A 103 -2.19 2.48 11.91
CA ILE A 103 -2.77 1.31 12.55
C ILE A 103 -2.12 0.02 11.99
N THR A 104 -1.99 -0.07 10.68
CA THR A 104 -1.34 -1.20 10.00
C THR A 104 0.12 -1.34 10.44
N LEU A 105 0.85 -0.24 10.53
CA LEU A 105 2.23 -0.22 10.98
C LEU A 105 2.36 -0.69 12.44
N PHE A 106 1.44 -0.30 13.31
CA PHE A 106 1.41 -0.72 14.70
C PHE A 106 1.29 -2.25 14.82
N PHE A 107 0.31 -2.85 14.14
CA PHE A 107 0.13 -4.31 14.15
C PHE A 107 1.29 -5.04 13.47
N SER A 108 1.77 -4.53 12.35
CA SER A 108 2.92 -5.10 11.64
C SER A 108 4.19 -5.03 12.47
N GLY A 109 4.38 -3.95 13.21
CA GLY A 109 5.50 -3.78 14.13
C GLY A 109 5.50 -4.81 15.26
N ILE A 110 4.34 -5.12 15.83
CA ILE A 110 4.20 -6.17 16.85
C ILE A 110 4.57 -7.53 16.26
N ILE A 111 4.09 -7.85 15.08
CA ILE A 111 4.41 -9.10 14.39
C ILE A 111 5.90 -9.18 14.08
N LEU A 112 6.48 -8.10 13.59
CA LEU A 112 7.92 -8.02 13.31
C LEU A 112 8.76 -8.26 14.58
N TYR A 113 8.37 -7.65 15.69
CA TYR A 113 9.01 -7.88 16.99
C TYR A 113 8.92 -9.36 17.40
N MET A 114 7.77 -10.00 17.21
CA MET A 114 7.60 -11.42 17.49
C MET A 114 8.49 -12.31 16.61
N ILE A 115 8.64 -11.97 15.33
CA ILE A 115 9.50 -12.70 14.39
C ILE A 115 10.96 -12.60 14.85
N ILE A 116 11.42 -11.42 15.22
CA ILE A 116 12.79 -11.18 15.69
C ILE A 116 13.06 -11.97 16.97
N THR A 117 12.17 -11.91 17.93
CA THR A 117 12.31 -12.61 19.22
C THR A 117 12.35 -14.11 19.02
N LYS A 118 11.46 -14.65 18.18
CA LYS A 118 11.42 -16.08 17.91
C LYS A 118 12.64 -16.57 17.15
N LYS A 119 13.21 -15.74 16.27
CA LYS A 119 14.47 -16.06 15.58
C LYS A 119 15.65 -16.04 16.54
N SER A 120 15.65 -15.15 17.52
CA SER A 120 16.68 -15.10 18.56
C SER A 120 16.69 -16.35 19.44
N ASP A 121 15.52 -16.89 19.76
CA ASP A 121 15.40 -18.11 20.58
C ASP A 121 15.88 -19.38 19.86
N LYS A 122 15.97 -19.36 18.53
CA LYS A 122 16.46 -20.49 17.72
C LYS A 122 17.98 -20.50 17.52
N ILE A 123 18.65 -19.45 17.87
CA ILE A 123 20.10 -19.31 17.80
C ILE A 123 20.71 -19.62 19.18
#